data_d51e1d6fe6cd15b5b7dab83313874d98
#
_entry.id   d51e1d6fe6cd15b5b7dab83313874d98
#
_cell.length_a   1.000
_cell.length_b   1.000
_cell.length_c   1.000
_cell.angle_alpha   90.00
_cell.angle_beta   90.00
_cell.angle_gamma   90.00
#
_symmetry.space_group_name_H-M   'P 1'
#
loop_
_entity.id
_entity.type
_entity.pdbx_description
1 polymer ?
#
loop_
_entity_poly.entity_id
_entity_poly.type
_entity_poly.pdbx_seq_one_letter_code
_entity_poly.pdbx_strand_id
1 'polypeptide(L)'
;ATAEVRDDIMDILNLRDPFVLTTGFDRENLYYAVKRPRDKYRELLSYLKEKEEKMPGSSGIIYCLSRKNVEEVCYQLREDGFSVTRYHAGLSDEERKENQEDFIYDRKQIMVATNAFGMGIDKPDVRFVVHYNMPKNMESYYQEAGRAGRDGEPAECILYYAPIDNRT
;
A
#
# COMPACT_ATOMS: atom_id res chain seq x y z
N ALA A 1 -0.46 14.73 -3.86
CA ALA A 1 -0.42 15.03 -2.43
C ALA A 1 0.00 16.47 -2.21
N THR A 2 -0.57 17.10 -1.23
CA THR A 2 -0.20 18.46 -0.86
C THR A 2 0.92 18.43 0.18
N ALA A 3 1.65 19.56 0.27
CA ALA A 3 2.67 19.71 1.31
C ALA A 3 2.05 19.53 2.71
N GLU A 4 0.81 19.99 2.87
CA GLU A 4 0.08 19.87 4.13
C GLU A 4 -0.10 18.42 4.56
N VAL A 5 -0.55 17.57 3.65
CA VAL A 5 -0.74 16.13 3.95
C VAL A 5 0.58 15.49 4.32
N ARG A 6 1.62 15.77 3.57
CA ARG A 6 2.94 15.23 3.82
C ARG A 6 3.46 15.64 5.20
N ASP A 7 3.30 16.92 5.52
CA ASP A 7 3.77 17.45 6.81
C ASP A 7 2.97 16.83 7.96
N ASP A 8 1.66 16.66 7.79
CA ASP A 8 0.81 16.04 8.81
C ASP A 8 1.24 14.62 9.10
N ILE A 9 1.49 13.82 8.07
CA ILE A 9 1.95 12.44 8.23
C ILE A 9 3.30 12.42 8.92
N MET A 10 4.22 13.26 8.49
CA MET A 10 5.57 13.30 9.08
C MET A 10 5.51 13.74 10.53
N ASP A 11 4.69 14.72 10.86
CA ASP A 11 4.54 15.18 12.23
C ASP A 11 4.02 14.09 13.14
N ILE A 12 2.97 13.40 12.72
CA ILE A 12 2.37 12.31 13.51
C ILE A 12 3.41 11.24 13.81
N LEU A 13 4.18 10.85 12.81
CA LEU A 13 5.14 9.77 12.94
C LEU A 13 6.42 10.18 13.66
N ASN A 14 6.86 11.43 13.51
CA ASN A 14 8.04 11.95 14.20
C ASN A 14 7.80 12.14 15.70
N LEU A 15 6.60 12.58 16.06
CA LEU A 15 6.25 12.76 17.46
C LEU A 15 6.18 11.44 18.21
N ARG A 16 5.90 10.36 17.48
CA ARG A 16 5.75 9.03 18.07
C ARG A 16 4.86 9.02 19.29
N ASP A 17 3.83 9.84 19.24
CA ASP A 17 2.86 9.94 20.32
C ASP A 17 1.85 8.80 20.16
N PRO A 18 1.85 7.79 21.05
CA PRO A 18 0.93 6.67 20.93
C PRO A 18 -0.53 7.09 20.97
N PHE A 19 -0.83 8.15 21.67
CA PHE A 19 -2.19 8.65 21.76
C PHE A 19 -2.64 9.22 20.42
N VAL A 20 -1.79 10.01 19.75
CA VAL A 20 -2.12 10.59 18.45
C VAL A 20 -2.30 9.48 17.41
N LEU A 21 -1.40 8.51 17.40
CA LEU A 21 -1.49 7.38 16.49
C LEU A 21 -2.76 6.56 16.77
N THR A 22 -3.05 6.31 18.03
CA THR A 22 -4.24 5.55 18.42
C THR A 22 -5.52 6.29 18.04
N THR A 23 -5.53 7.61 18.19
CA THR A 23 -6.69 8.42 17.82
C THR A 23 -6.94 8.43 16.33
N GLY A 24 -5.87 8.55 15.54
CA GLY A 24 -5.96 8.55 14.08
C GLY A 24 -6.09 7.17 13.47
N PHE A 25 -5.49 6.17 14.12
CA PHE A 25 -5.38 4.81 13.60
C PHE A 25 -5.71 3.78 14.68
N ASP A 26 -6.87 3.80 15.26
CA ASP A 26 -7.23 3.01 16.45
C ASP A 26 -7.17 1.48 16.25
N ARG A 27 -6.13 1.00 15.56
CA ARG A 27 -5.92 -0.41 15.26
C ARG A 27 -4.57 -0.85 15.84
N GLU A 28 -4.60 -1.56 16.96
CA GLU A 28 -3.40 -1.97 17.68
C GLU A 28 -2.53 -3.00 16.93
N ASN A 29 -3.15 -3.75 16.04
CA ASN A 29 -2.42 -4.76 15.28
C ASN A 29 -1.68 -4.20 14.06
N LEU A 30 -1.83 -2.89 13.78
CA LEU A 30 -1.16 -2.28 12.64
C LEU A 30 0.12 -1.56 13.07
N TYR A 31 1.19 -1.82 12.36
CA TYR A 31 2.46 -1.13 12.53
C TYR A 31 2.65 -0.13 11.41
N TYR A 32 2.86 1.15 11.76
CA TYR A 32 3.01 2.23 10.79
C TYR A 32 4.46 2.66 10.71
N ALA A 33 4.97 2.82 9.48
CA ALA A 33 6.32 3.30 9.27
C ALA A 33 6.39 4.19 8.03
N VAL A 34 7.27 5.20 8.10
CA VAL A 34 7.61 6.04 6.96
C VAL A 34 9.06 5.78 6.60
N LYS A 35 9.32 5.60 5.32
CA LYS A 35 10.67 5.40 4.82
C LYS A 35 10.97 6.44 3.74
N ARG A 36 12.25 6.80 3.62
CA ARG A 36 12.73 7.77 2.64
C ARG A 36 13.71 7.08 1.69
N PRO A 37 13.23 6.21 0.78
CA PRO A 37 14.13 5.48 -0.09
C PRO A 37 14.76 6.40 -1.15
N ARG A 38 16.00 6.11 -1.51
CA ARG A 38 16.64 6.77 -2.65
C ARG A 38 16.08 6.23 -3.95
N ASP A 39 15.78 4.94 -3.98
CA ASP A 39 15.21 4.25 -5.11
C ASP A 39 13.99 3.48 -4.61
N LYS A 40 12.82 4.00 -4.91
CA LYS A 40 11.56 3.43 -4.41
C LYS A 40 11.36 1.99 -4.82
N TYR A 41 11.62 1.67 -6.08
CA TYR A 41 11.39 0.31 -6.54
C TYR A 41 12.33 -0.68 -5.89
N ARG A 42 13.60 -0.31 -5.75
CA ARG A 42 14.59 -1.18 -5.10
C ARG A 42 14.21 -1.42 -3.64
N GLU A 43 13.73 -0.39 -2.95
CA GLU A 43 13.28 -0.52 -1.58
C GLU A 43 12.06 -1.43 -1.49
N LEU A 44 11.10 -1.26 -2.41
CA LEU A 44 9.92 -2.10 -2.47
C LEU A 44 10.31 -3.57 -2.72
N LEU A 45 11.19 -3.81 -3.67
CA LEU A 45 11.64 -5.16 -4.00
C LEU A 45 12.30 -5.82 -2.79
N SER A 46 13.17 -5.09 -2.10
CA SER A 46 13.85 -5.59 -0.90
C SER A 46 12.84 -5.92 0.20
N TYR A 47 11.85 -5.04 0.41
CA TYR A 47 10.81 -5.25 1.40
C TYR A 47 10.00 -6.51 1.09
N LEU A 48 9.59 -6.68 -0.18
CA LEU A 48 8.78 -7.82 -0.57
C LEU A 48 9.55 -9.13 -0.48
N LYS A 49 10.83 -9.13 -0.80
CA LYS A 49 11.66 -10.32 -0.67
C LYS A 49 11.81 -10.74 0.79
N GLU A 50 12.04 -9.76 1.67
CA GLU A 50 12.14 -10.03 3.09
C GLU A 50 10.82 -10.59 3.64
N LYS A 51 9.70 -9.99 3.19
CA LYS A 51 8.38 -10.45 3.61
C LYS A 51 8.12 -11.88 3.17
N GLU A 52 8.52 -12.23 1.95
CA GLU A 52 8.35 -13.58 1.43
C GLU A 52 9.17 -14.59 2.20
N GLU A 53 10.36 -14.20 2.66
CA GLU A 53 11.18 -15.08 3.50
C GLU A 53 10.55 -15.32 4.88
N LYS A 54 10.04 -14.24 5.50
CA LYS A 54 9.49 -14.32 6.85
C LYS A 54 8.09 -14.90 6.89
N MET A 55 7.28 -14.55 5.91
CA MET A 55 5.88 -14.97 5.84
C MET A 55 5.51 -15.32 4.40
N PRO A 56 5.93 -16.50 3.91
CA PRO A 56 5.65 -16.90 2.53
C PRO A 56 4.16 -16.83 2.19
N GLY A 57 3.85 -16.30 1.02
CA GLY A 57 2.48 -16.21 0.56
C GLY A 57 1.66 -15.07 1.15
N SER A 58 2.30 -14.12 1.84
CA SER A 58 1.60 -12.96 2.42
C SER A 58 0.92 -12.14 1.33
N SER A 59 -0.35 -11.77 1.58
CA SER A 59 -1.09 -10.86 0.70
C SER A 59 -0.79 -9.41 1.04
N GLY A 60 -0.69 -8.58 0.02
CA GLY A 60 -0.44 -7.16 0.25
C GLY A 60 -0.95 -6.28 -0.86
N ILE A 61 -1.14 -5.01 -0.53
CA ILE A 61 -1.62 -3.99 -1.46
C ILE A 61 -0.54 -2.91 -1.58
N ILE A 62 -0.27 -2.48 -2.81
CA ILE A 62 0.65 -1.39 -3.08
C ILE A 62 -0.15 -0.29 -3.76
N TYR A 63 -0.29 0.86 -3.10
CA TYR A 63 -1.01 2.00 -3.65
C TYR A 63 -0.07 2.94 -4.38
N CYS A 64 -0.43 3.28 -5.61
CA CYS A 64 0.29 4.26 -6.42
C CYS A 64 -0.63 5.43 -6.74
N LEU A 65 -0.06 6.58 -7.03
CA LEU A 65 -0.84 7.78 -7.27
C LEU A 65 -1.45 7.82 -8.67
N SER A 66 -0.76 7.26 -9.66
CA SER A 66 -1.21 7.31 -11.05
C SER A 66 -1.33 5.94 -11.67
N ARG A 67 -2.14 5.84 -12.73
CA ARG A 67 -2.28 4.61 -13.51
C ARG A 67 -0.93 4.18 -14.09
N LYS A 68 -0.15 5.15 -14.55
CA LYS A 68 1.18 4.89 -15.10
C LYS A 68 2.09 4.21 -14.08
N ASN A 69 2.10 4.72 -12.85
CA ASN A 69 2.90 4.10 -11.79
C ASN A 69 2.41 2.69 -11.48
N VAL A 70 1.09 2.48 -11.46
CA VAL A 70 0.54 1.14 -11.25
C VAL A 70 1.07 0.17 -12.31
N GLU A 71 1.00 0.55 -13.58
CA GLU A 71 1.44 -0.33 -14.67
C GLU A 71 2.93 -0.62 -14.59
N GLU A 72 3.73 0.41 -14.30
CA GLU A 72 5.18 0.25 -14.19
C GLU A 72 5.57 -0.68 -13.02
N VAL A 73 5.00 -0.45 -11.85
CA VAL A 73 5.33 -1.26 -10.68
C VAL A 73 4.85 -2.70 -10.87
N CYS A 74 3.65 -2.88 -11.38
CA CYS A 74 3.12 -4.22 -11.64
C CYS A 74 4.00 -4.97 -12.63
N TYR A 75 4.40 -4.32 -13.71
CA TYR A 75 5.26 -4.93 -14.71
C TYR A 75 6.60 -5.36 -14.12
N GLN A 76 7.25 -4.46 -13.39
CA GLN A 76 8.57 -4.74 -12.80
C GLN A 76 8.49 -5.88 -11.79
N LEU A 77 7.46 -5.89 -10.94
CA LEU A 77 7.30 -6.96 -9.95
C LEU A 77 7.05 -8.31 -10.62
N ARG A 78 6.28 -8.31 -11.70
CA ARG A 78 6.05 -9.55 -12.45
C ARG A 78 7.35 -10.08 -13.05
N GLU A 79 8.17 -9.18 -13.60
CA GLU A 79 9.48 -9.57 -14.15
C GLU A 79 10.42 -10.08 -13.06
N ASP A 80 10.28 -9.59 -11.85
CA ASP A 80 11.09 -10.05 -10.72
C ASP A 80 10.50 -11.27 -10.01
N GLY A 81 9.47 -11.88 -10.61
CA GLY A 81 8.97 -13.18 -10.16
C GLY A 81 7.85 -13.16 -9.15
N PHE A 82 7.25 -12.02 -8.89
CA PHE A 82 6.14 -11.93 -7.94
C PHE A 82 4.80 -12.21 -8.59
N SER A 83 3.89 -12.78 -7.80
CA SER A 83 2.51 -13.02 -8.19
C SER A 83 1.73 -11.74 -7.95
N VAL A 84 1.50 -10.96 -8.98
CA VAL A 84 0.98 -9.61 -8.85
C VAL A 84 -0.08 -9.32 -9.91
N THR A 85 -1.08 -8.55 -9.52
CA THR A 85 -2.09 -8.04 -10.44
C THR A 85 -2.28 -6.54 -10.19
N ARG A 86 -3.18 -5.91 -10.94
CA ARG A 86 -3.33 -4.46 -10.87
C ARG A 86 -4.79 -4.02 -10.92
N TYR A 87 -5.05 -2.81 -10.44
CA TYR A 87 -6.40 -2.25 -10.43
C TYR A 87 -6.34 -0.73 -10.58
N HIS A 88 -6.96 -0.21 -11.63
CA HIS A 88 -7.16 1.23 -11.79
C HIS A 88 -8.34 1.47 -12.73
N ALA A 89 -8.83 2.71 -12.75
CA ALA A 89 -10.03 3.05 -13.49
C ALA A 89 -9.92 2.90 -15.01
N GLY A 90 -8.70 2.81 -15.55
CA GLY A 90 -8.47 2.62 -16.98
C GLY A 90 -8.68 1.21 -17.47
N LEU A 91 -8.79 0.24 -16.56
CA LEU A 91 -9.08 -1.15 -16.93
C LEU A 91 -10.56 -1.31 -17.22
N SER A 92 -10.91 -2.33 -18.03
CA SER A 92 -12.31 -2.66 -18.27
C SER A 92 -12.96 -3.17 -16.97
N ASP A 93 -14.30 -3.13 -16.94
CA ASP A 93 -15.03 -3.67 -15.79
C ASP A 93 -14.71 -5.13 -15.56
N GLU A 94 -14.58 -5.89 -16.64
CA GLU A 94 -14.26 -7.31 -16.56
C GLU A 94 -12.87 -7.55 -15.96
N GLU A 95 -11.88 -6.79 -16.42
CA GLU A 95 -10.52 -6.90 -15.89
C GLU A 95 -10.46 -6.52 -14.41
N ARG A 96 -11.14 -5.42 -14.04
CA ARG A 96 -11.17 -5.02 -12.63
C ARG A 96 -11.77 -6.10 -11.75
N LYS A 97 -12.87 -6.69 -12.20
CA LYS A 97 -13.52 -7.76 -11.44
C LYS A 97 -12.62 -8.98 -11.32
N GLU A 98 -12.04 -9.42 -12.44
CA GLU A 98 -11.15 -10.57 -12.45
C GLU A 98 -9.93 -10.36 -11.57
N ASN A 99 -9.29 -9.20 -11.69
CA ASN A 99 -8.10 -8.90 -10.90
C ASN A 99 -8.42 -8.81 -9.41
N GLN A 100 -9.57 -8.23 -9.07
CA GLN A 100 -10.01 -8.16 -7.68
C GLN A 100 -10.26 -9.56 -7.12
N GLU A 101 -10.94 -10.42 -7.87
CA GLU A 101 -11.19 -11.80 -7.44
C GLU A 101 -9.88 -12.58 -7.30
N ASP A 102 -8.95 -12.38 -8.23
CA ASP A 102 -7.65 -13.04 -8.15
C ASP A 102 -6.93 -12.70 -6.85
N PHE A 103 -7.04 -11.45 -6.42
CA PHE A 103 -6.43 -11.03 -5.17
C PHE A 103 -7.19 -11.58 -3.96
N ILE A 104 -8.52 -11.48 -3.97
CA ILE A 104 -9.34 -11.92 -2.83
C ILE A 104 -9.20 -13.42 -2.59
N TYR A 105 -9.13 -14.21 -3.66
CA TYR A 105 -9.06 -15.66 -3.56
C TYR A 105 -7.63 -16.21 -3.64
N ASP A 106 -6.64 -15.36 -3.42
CA ASP A 106 -5.23 -15.73 -3.34
C ASP A 106 -4.64 -16.34 -4.61
N ARG A 107 -5.27 -16.11 -5.75
CA ARG A 107 -4.66 -16.47 -7.04
C ARG A 107 -3.52 -15.53 -7.40
N LYS A 108 -3.60 -14.29 -6.91
CA LYS A 108 -2.51 -13.32 -6.98
C LYS A 108 -2.25 -12.78 -5.58
N GLN A 109 -0.99 -12.75 -5.21
CA GLN A 109 -0.57 -12.39 -3.87
C GLN A 109 -0.58 -10.88 -3.62
N ILE A 110 -0.23 -10.10 -4.63
CA ILE A 110 -0.05 -8.66 -4.50
C ILE A 110 -0.97 -7.92 -5.46
N MET A 111 -1.61 -6.88 -4.94
CA MET A 111 -2.42 -5.96 -5.74
C MET A 111 -1.71 -4.62 -5.81
N VAL A 112 -1.43 -4.14 -7.03
CA VAL A 112 -0.92 -2.78 -7.24
C VAL A 112 -2.08 -1.93 -7.77
N ALA A 113 -2.40 -0.84 -7.10
CA ALA A 113 -3.64 -0.13 -7.40
C ALA A 113 -3.55 1.37 -7.16
N THR A 114 -4.44 2.11 -7.81
CA THR A 114 -4.72 3.49 -7.45
C THR A 114 -5.79 3.51 -6.35
N ASN A 115 -6.17 4.70 -5.90
CA ASN A 115 -7.21 4.86 -4.88
C ASN A 115 -8.60 4.39 -5.35
N ALA A 116 -8.75 4.05 -6.62
CA ALA A 116 -10.00 3.47 -7.12
C ALA A 116 -10.26 2.08 -6.54
N PHE A 117 -9.19 1.41 -6.07
CA PHE A 117 -9.31 0.09 -5.49
C PHE A 117 -9.75 0.17 -4.04
N GLY A 118 -10.60 -0.74 -3.65
CA GLY A 118 -10.92 -0.92 -2.24
C GLY A 118 -12.35 -0.70 -1.85
N MET A 119 -13.18 -0.15 -2.73
CA MET A 119 -14.60 -0.04 -2.42
C MET A 119 -15.23 -1.43 -2.43
N GLY A 120 -15.77 -1.82 -1.28
CA GLY A 120 -16.40 -3.13 -1.16
C GLY A 120 -15.47 -4.32 -1.07
N ILE A 121 -14.16 -4.08 -0.91
CA ILE A 121 -13.22 -5.18 -0.76
C ILE A 121 -13.17 -5.64 0.69
N ASP A 122 -13.36 -6.94 0.85
CA ASP A 122 -13.32 -7.57 2.16
C ASP A 122 -12.35 -8.75 2.12
N LYS A 123 -11.05 -8.43 2.28
CA LYS A 123 -10.02 -9.45 2.41
C LYS A 123 -9.37 -9.27 3.78
N PRO A 124 -9.67 -10.16 4.73
CA PRO A 124 -9.25 -9.95 6.11
C PRO A 124 -7.76 -10.17 6.37
N ASP A 125 -7.09 -10.93 5.54
CA ASP A 125 -5.71 -11.37 5.78
C ASP A 125 -4.65 -10.59 5.00
N VAL A 126 -4.89 -9.31 4.75
CA VAL A 126 -3.88 -8.44 4.12
C VAL A 126 -2.78 -8.16 5.14
N ARG A 127 -1.55 -8.58 4.84
CA ARG A 127 -0.44 -8.46 5.78
C ARG A 127 0.35 -7.16 5.65
N PHE A 128 0.22 -6.48 4.51
CA PHE A 128 0.88 -5.19 4.36
C PHE A 128 0.15 -4.30 3.36
N VAL A 129 0.22 -3.01 3.61
CA VAL A 129 -0.22 -1.97 2.67
C VAL A 129 0.95 -1.01 2.51
N VAL A 130 1.45 -0.87 1.29
CA VAL A 130 2.55 0.03 0.98
C VAL A 130 2.03 1.19 0.14
N HIS A 131 2.28 2.40 0.59
CA HIS A 131 2.00 3.59 -0.21
C HIS A 131 3.27 3.96 -0.96
N TYR A 132 3.31 3.61 -2.23
CA TYR A 132 4.46 3.85 -3.09
C TYR A 132 4.67 5.33 -3.38
N ASN A 133 3.56 6.08 -3.39
CA ASN A 133 3.54 7.53 -3.54
C ASN A 133 2.76 8.14 -2.38
N MET A 134 2.96 9.43 -2.14
CA MET A 134 2.22 10.14 -1.09
C MET A 134 0.73 10.15 -1.40
N PRO A 135 -0.13 9.86 -0.43
CA PRO A 135 -1.57 9.92 -0.64
C PRO A 135 -2.05 11.36 -0.80
N LYS A 136 -3.26 11.52 -1.34
CA LYS A 136 -3.81 12.84 -1.60
C LYS A 136 -4.18 13.59 -0.33
N ASN A 137 -4.62 12.88 0.69
CA ASN A 137 -5.00 13.47 1.97
C ASN A 137 -4.97 12.41 3.06
N MET A 138 -5.08 12.83 4.32
CA MET A 138 -4.99 11.93 5.46
C MET A 138 -6.18 10.96 5.52
N GLU A 139 -7.35 11.43 5.16
CA GLU A 139 -8.54 10.57 5.17
C GLU A 139 -8.37 9.39 4.23
N SER A 140 -7.92 9.65 3.01
CA SER A 140 -7.64 8.58 2.04
C SER A 140 -6.58 7.62 2.57
N TYR A 141 -5.54 8.18 3.19
CA TYR A 141 -4.48 7.36 3.75
C TYR A 141 -5.01 6.41 4.82
N TYR A 142 -5.81 6.89 5.75
CA TYR A 142 -6.37 6.06 6.82
C TYR A 142 -7.27 4.97 6.26
N GLN A 143 -8.09 5.30 5.27
CA GLN A 143 -8.98 4.32 4.65
C GLN A 143 -8.19 3.23 3.93
N GLU A 144 -7.15 3.62 3.21
CA GLU A 144 -6.33 2.68 2.45
C GLU A 144 -5.48 1.82 3.37
N ALA A 145 -4.80 2.43 4.34
CA ALA A 145 -4.00 1.70 5.31
C ALA A 145 -4.86 0.78 6.18
N GLY A 146 -6.07 1.20 6.48
CA GLY A 146 -7.00 0.44 7.31
C GLY A 146 -7.46 -0.88 6.70
N ARG A 147 -7.12 -1.13 5.44
CA ARG A 147 -7.44 -2.42 4.82
C ARG A 147 -6.51 -3.53 5.26
N ALA A 148 -5.40 -3.19 5.91
CA ALA A 148 -4.48 -4.18 6.42
C ALA A 148 -5.03 -4.83 7.69
N GLY A 149 -4.73 -6.11 7.88
CA GLY A 149 -4.94 -6.80 9.14
C GLY A 149 -6.34 -6.77 9.72
N ARG A 150 -7.37 -6.85 8.90
CA ARG A 150 -8.76 -6.83 9.40
C ARG A 150 -9.11 -8.06 10.21
N ASP A 151 -8.32 -9.11 10.10
CA ASP A 151 -8.47 -10.32 10.90
C ASP A 151 -7.92 -10.17 12.32
N GLY A 152 -7.36 -9.01 12.65
CA GLY A 152 -6.76 -8.77 13.96
C GLY A 152 -5.31 -9.22 14.09
N GLU A 153 -4.78 -9.90 13.10
CA GLU A 153 -3.38 -10.32 13.12
C GLU A 153 -2.45 -9.19 12.72
N PRO A 154 -1.16 -9.24 13.12
CA PRO A 154 -0.23 -8.15 12.81
C PRO A 154 -0.13 -7.86 11.32
N ALA A 155 -0.11 -6.58 10.98
CA ALA A 155 0.08 -6.13 9.62
C ALA A 155 0.86 -4.82 9.60
N GLU A 156 1.46 -4.51 8.46
CA GLU A 156 2.32 -3.33 8.32
C GLU A 156 1.74 -2.34 7.32
N CYS A 157 1.88 -1.06 7.64
CA CYS A 157 1.48 0.02 6.76
C CYS A 157 2.71 0.90 6.52
N ILE A 158 3.27 0.80 5.32
CA ILE A 158 4.54 1.45 4.98
C ILE A 158 4.27 2.59 4.01
N LEU A 159 4.78 3.77 4.32
CA LEU A 159 4.67 4.92 3.44
C LEU A 159 6.04 5.31 2.92
N TYR A 160 6.18 5.41 1.61
CA TYR A 160 7.40 5.90 1.00
C TYR A 160 7.27 7.40 0.76
N TYR A 161 8.12 8.14 1.43
CA TYR A 161 8.24 9.58 1.26
C TYR A 161 9.51 9.89 0.49
N ALA A 162 9.39 10.59 -0.62
CA ALA A 162 10.55 11.05 -1.38
C ALA A 162 10.34 12.51 -1.75
N PRO A 163 11.27 13.40 -1.42
CA PRO A 163 11.13 14.82 -1.76
C PRO A 163 10.89 15.08 -3.23
N ILE A 164 11.40 14.22 -4.08
CA ILE A 164 11.24 14.33 -5.52
C ILE A 164 9.77 14.22 -5.96
N ASP A 165 8.92 13.55 -5.18
CA ASP A 165 7.50 13.43 -5.47
C ASP A 165 6.80 14.80 -5.50
N ASN A 166 7.41 15.81 -4.91
CA ASN A 166 6.87 17.16 -4.88
C ASN A 166 6.98 17.87 -6.21
N ARG A 167 7.76 17.36 -7.12
CA ARG A 167 8.02 17.99 -8.42
C ARG A 167 6.96 17.70 -9.46
N THR A 168 6.09 16.79 -9.19
CA THR A 168 5.04 16.41 -10.15
C THR A 168 3.67 16.98 -9.82
#